data_c376a3314d6e33a1dba63b7120a96f30
#
_entry.id   c376a3314d6e33a1dba63b7120a96f30
#
_cell.length_a   1.000
_cell.length_b   1.000
_cell.length_c   1.000
_cell.angle_alpha   90.00
_cell.angle_beta   90.00
_cell.angle_gamma   90.00
#
_symmetry.space_group_name_H-M   'P 1'
#
loop_
_entity.id
_entity.type
_entity.pdbx_description
1 polymer ?
#
loop_
_entity_poly.entity_id
_entity_poly.type
_entity_poly.pdbx_seq_one_letter_code
_entity_poly.pdbx_strand_id
1 'polypeptide(L)'
;MIKDIAFTAYPSDNVKSTREWYEKMLGLKFSGAFEENGVEMYNEANVGPSCFALMTSQWVQRKPGTGVGVAFEVDDIEKTAKSLRDAGVSVEDIYTTPVCKVTSFDDPEGNKVTLHQSTR
;
A
#
# COMPACT_ATOMS: atom_id res chain seq x y z
N MET A 1 -23.67 14.05 -7.54
CA MET A 1 -22.69 14.86 -6.77
C MET A 1 -21.72 13.93 -6.04
N ILE A 2 -20.44 14.24 -6.09
CA ILE A 2 -19.41 13.46 -5.40
C ILE A 2 -19.59 13.61 -3.89
N LYS A 3 -19.50 12.48 -3.17
CA LYS A 3 -19.67 12.47 -1.71
C LYS A 3 -18.35 12.22 -0.98
N ASP A 4 -17.48 11.40 -1.55
CA ASP A 4 -16.27 10.97 -0.87
C ASP A 4 -15.34 10.26 -1.87
N ILE A 5 -14.13 9.95 -1.42
CA ILE A 5 -13.23 9.06 -2.13
C ILE A 5 -13.50 7.65 -1.59
N ALA A 6 -14.05 6.78 -2.45
CA ALA A 6 -14.47 5.44 -2.01
C ALA A 6 -13.29 4.55 -1.66
N PHE A 7 -12.23 4.58 -2.48
CA PHE A 7 -10.99 3.83 -2.22
C PHE A 7 -9.87 4.41 -3.06
N THR A 8 -8.64 4.07 -2.67
CA THR A 8 -7.44 4.33 -3.46
C THR A 8 -6.85 2.98 -3.83
N ALA A 9 -6.60 2.75 -5.11
CA ALA A 9 -6.14 1.45 -5.57
C ALA A 9 -4.82 1.53 -6.31
N TYR A 10 -3.95 0.54 -6.05
CA TYR A 10 -2.81 0.25 -6.92
C TYR A 10 -3.21 -0.79 -7.95
N PRO A 11 -2.74 -0.65 -9.20
CA PRO A 11 -2.89 -1.72 -10.17
C PRO A 11 -2.06 -2.93 -9.76
N SER A 12 -2.55 -4.12 -10.05
CA SER A 12 -1.87 -5.37 -9.71
C SER A 12 -2.04 -6.39 -10.82
N ASP A 13 -0.95 -7.07 -11.17
CA ASP A 13 -0.99 -8.19 -12.10
C ASP A 13 -1.26 -9.51 -11.38
N ASN A 14 -1.13 -9.53 -10.05
CA ASN A 14 -1.47 -10.67 -9.22
C ASN A 14 -1.96 -10.16 -7.87
N VAL A 15 -3.27 -9.91 -7.78
CA VAL A 15 -3.88 -9.31 -6.60
C VAL A 15 -3.65 -10.18 -5.36
N LYS A 16 -3.82 -11.51 -5.49
CA LYS A 16 -3.70 -12.42 -4.35
C LYS A 16 -2.31 -12.37 -3.71
N SER A 17 -1.26 -12.56 -4.50
CA SER A 17 0.10 -12.59 -3.95
C SER A 17 0.54 -11.23 -3.43
N THR A 18 0.14 -10.16 -4.10
CA THR A 18 0.48 -8.81 -3.66
C THR A 18 -0.28 -8.46 -2.38
N ARG A 19 -1.56 -8.81 -2.30
CA ARG A 19 -2.35 -8.64 -1.09
C ARG A 19 -1.72 -9.38 0.09
N GLU A 20 -1.30 -10.63 -0.11
CA GLU A 20 -0.63 -11.42 0.93
C GLU A 20 0.65 -10.73 1.42
N TRP A 21 1.40 -10.11 0.51
CA TRP A 21 2.59 -9.35 0.86
C TRP A 21 2.24 -8.16 1.76
N TYR A 22 1.20 -7.38 1.40
CA TYR A 22 0.77 -6.25 2.23
C TYR A 22 0.29 -6.70 3.61
N GLU A 23 -0.40 -7.84 3.67
CA GLU A 23 -0.84 -8.41 4.94
C GLU A 23 0.34 -8.77 5.83
N LYS A 24 1.34 -9.44 5.24
CA LYS A 24 2.52 -9.90 5.98
C LYS A 24 3.43 -8.75 6.39
N MET A 25 3.71 -7.83 5.46
CA MET A 25 4.72 -6.79 5.68
C MET A 25 4.18 -5.56 6.40
N LEU A 26 2.94 -5.20 6.16
CA LEU A 26 2.35 -3.97 6.71
C LEU A 26 1.18 -4.23 7.66
N GLY A 27 0.81 -5.48 7.86
CA GLY A 27 -0.26 -5.83 8.80
C GLY A 27 -1.65 -5.41 8.35
N LEU A 28 -1.85 -5.12 7.06
CA LEU A 28 -3.16 -4.78 6.56
C LEU A 28 -4.06 -6.02 6.58
N LYS A 29 -5.36 -5.80 6.74
CA LYS A 29 -6.35 -6.87 6.71
C LYS A 29 -7.32 -6.64 5.56
N PHE A 30 -7.16 -7.42 4.51
CA PHE A 30 -8.03 -7.34 3.35
C PHE A 30 -9.28 -8.17 3.59
N SER A 31 -10.44 -7.60 3.31
CA SER A 31 -11.73 -8.23 3.61
C SER A 31 -12.79 -8.02 2.53
N GLY A 32 -12.44 -7.41 1.40
CA GLY A 32 -13.39 -7.10 0.34
C GLY A 32 -12.96 -7.69 -1.00
N ALA A 33 -12.80 -9.01 -1.08
CA ALA A 33 -12.36 -9.68 -2.28
C ALA A 33 -13.46 -9.77 -3.35
N PHE A 34 -13.07 -9.58 -4.60
CA PHE A 34 -13.89 -9.90 -5.76
C PHE A 34 -13.12 -10.86 -6.67
N GLU A 35 -13.73 -11.97 -7.04
CA GLU A 35 -13.12 -13.00 -7.87
C GLU A 35 -13.91 -13.23 -9.14
N GLU A 36 -13.19 -13.51 -10.23
CA GLU A 36 -13.77 -13.98 -11.49
C GLU A 36 -13.07 -15.28 -11.89
N ASN A 37 -13.84 -16.33 -12.14
CA ASN A 37 -13.31 -17.63 -12.55
C ASN A 37 -12.24 -18.14 -11.59
N GLY A 38 -12.40 -17.91 -10.28
CA GLY A 38 -11.47 -18.33 -9.26
C GLY A 38 -10.21 -17.45 -9.12
N VAL A 39 -10.16 -16.35 -9.86
CA VAL A 39 -9.02 -15.42 -9.80
C VAL A 39 -9.43 -14.17 -9.02
N GLU A 40 -8.63 -13.82 -8.03
CA GLU A 40 -8.84 -12.61 -7.24
C GLU A 40 -8.49 -11.39 -8.09
N MET A 41 -9.50 -10.57 -8.41
CA MET A 41 -9.36 -9.41 -9.31
C MET A 41 -9.27 -8.09 -8.55
N TYR A 42 -9.74 -8.09 -7.31
CA TYR A 42 -9.80 -6.91 -6.47
C TYR A 42 -9.84 -7.36 -5.02
N ASN A 43 -9.19 -6.62 -4.15
CA ASN A 43 -9.38 -6.79 -2.71
C ASN A 43 -9.07 -5.46 -2.02
N GLU A 44 -9.72 -5.22 -0.91
CA GLU A 44 -9.58 -3.95 -0.20
C GLU A 44 -9.41 -4.16 1.30
N ALA A 45 -8.74 -3.20 1.93
CA ALA A 45 -8.52 -3.14 3.36
C ALA A 45 -8.94 -1.78 3.88
N ASN A 46 -9.58 -1.76 5.04
CA ASN A 46 -9.85 -0.51 5.74
C ASN A 46 -8.58 -0.07 6.47
N VAL A 47 -8.18 1.19 6.28
CA VAL A 47 -7.01 1.79 6.92
C VAL A 47 -7.48 3.09 7.55
N GLY A 48 -7.77 3.05 8.86
CA GLY A 48 -8.43 4.18 9.52
C GLY A 48 -9.77 4.46 8.85
N PRO A 49 -10.08 5.72 8.54
CA PRO A 49 -11.32 6.08 7.83
C PRO A 49 -11.23 5.86 6.31
N SER A 50 -10.07 5.40 5.81
CA SER A 50 -9.82 5.26 4.39
C SER A 50 -9.91 3.81 3.94
N CYS A 51 -9.99 3.60 2.64
CA CYS A 51 -9.99 2.28 2.04
C CYS A 51 -8.86 2.19 1.02
N PHE A 52 -8.00 1.20 1.19
CA PHE A 52 -6.89 0.91 0.28
C PHE A 52 -7.19 -0.38 -0.46
N ALA A 53 -7.00 -0.38 -1.77
CA ALA A 53 -7.33 -1.53 -2.61
C ALA A 53 -6.18 -1.92 -3.54
N LEU A 54 -6.21 -3.20 -3.93
CA LEU A 54 -5.44 -3.71 -5.06
C LEU A 54 -6.46 -4.12 -6.11
N MET A 55 -6.24 -3.69 -7.35
CA MET A 55 -7.19 -3.91 -8.45
C MET A 55 -6.43 -4.42 -9.66
N THR A 56 -6.99 -5.43 -10.32
CA THR A 56 -6.34 -5.95 -11.51
C THR A 56 -6.00 -4.83 -12.49
N SER A 57 -4.78 -4.88 -13.03
CA SER A 57 -4.31 -3.91 -14.01
C SER A 57 -5.19 -3.89 -15.27
N GLN A 58 -5.90 -4.98 -15.54
CA GLN A 58 -6.82 -5.06 -16.66
C GLN A 58 -7.97 -4.05 -16.55
N TRP A 59 -8.47 -3.83 -15.33
CA TRP A 59 -9.59 -2.89 -15.11
C TRP A 59 -9.14 -1.44 -15.15
N VAL A 60 -8.03 -1.13 -14.48
CA VAL A 60 -7.53 0.26 -14.42
C VAL A 60 -6.76 0.65 -15.67
N GLN A 61 -6.35 -0.34 -16.48
CA GLN A 61 -5.56 -0.13 -17.70
C GLN A 61 -4.28 0.67 -17.41
N ARG A 62 -3.60 0.29 -16.35
CA ARG A 62 -2.31 0.84 -15.92
C ARG A 62 -1.41 -0.31 -15.50
N LYS A 63 -0.14 -0.19 -15.79
CA LYS A 63 0.86 -1.16 -15.32
C LYS A 63 1.18 -0.88 -13.86
N PRO A 64 1.43 -1.94 -13.05
CA PRO A 64 1.96 -1.73 -11.71
C PRO A 64 3.22 -0.88 -11.75
N GLY A 65 3.40 -0.03 -10.75
CA GLY A 65 4.57 0.82 -10.65
C GLY A 65 4.50 2.13 -11.42
N THR A 66 3.40 2.39 -12.12
CA THR A 66 3.27 3.61 -12.94
C THR A 66 2.24 4.60 -12.40
N GLY A 67 1.61 4.30 -11.28
CA GLY A 67 0.58 5.15 -10.71
C GLY A 67 1.09 6.12 -9.66
N VAL A 68 0.15 6.81 -9.01
CA VAL A 68 0.43 7.66 -7.85
C VAL A 68 0.74 6.79 -6.64
N GLY A 69 1.57 7.31 -5.74
CA GLY A 69 1.90 6.61 -4.52
C GLY A 69 0.87 6.80 -3.41
N VAL A 70 0.80 5.82 -2.53
CA VAL A 70 0.00 5.90 -1.30
C VAL A 70 0.98 6.11 -0.14
N ALA A 71 0.63 7.03 0.77
CA ALA A 71 1.37 7.23 2.01
C ALA A 71 0.52 6.72 3.17
N PHE A 72 1.10 5.81 3.95
CA PHE A 72 0.46 5.30 5.16
C PHE A 72 1.00 6.04 6.37
N GLU A 73 0.11 6.52 7.21
CA GLU A 73 0.52 7.12 8.49
C GLU A 73 0.87 6.02 9.46
N VAL A 74 2.03 6.13 10.12
CA VAL A 74 2.53 5.15 11.10
C VAL A 74 2.87 5.86 12.41
N ASP A 75 2.82 5.09 13.51
CA ASP A 75 3.11 5.60 14.84
C ASP A 75 4.62 5.74 15.09
N ASP A 76 5.42 4.81 14.58
CA ASP A 76 6.86 4.75 14.81
C ASP A 76 7.54 4.31 13.52
N ILE A 77 7.96 5.29 12.74
CA ILE A 77 8.52 5.04 11.41
C ILE A 77 9.87 4.31 11.47
N GLU A 78 10.70 4.58 12.49
CA GLU A 78 11.98 3.90 12.65
C GLU A 78 11.77 2.41 12.90
N LYS A 79 10.82 2.07 13.75
CA LYS A 79 10.49 0.68 14.07
C LYS A 79 9.90 -0.04 12.86
N THR A 80 9.00 0.60 12.14
CA THR A 80 8.38 0.02 10.94
C THR A 80 9.43 -0.20 9.85
N ALA A 81 10.29 0.80 9.61
CA ALA A 81 11.35 0.69 8.62
C ALA A 81 12.33 -0.45 8.97
N LYS A 82 12.69 -0.56 10.25
CA LYS A 82 13.57 -1.65 10.69
C LYS A 82 12.94 -3.02 10.47
N SER A 83 11.66 -3.16 10.80
CA SER A 83 10.94 -4.42 10.60
C SER A 83 10.92 -4.82 9.13
N LEU A 84 10.70 -3.87 8.24
CA LEU A 84 10.72 -4.11 6.80
C LEU A 84 12.11 -4.51 6.31
N ARG A 85 13.15 -3.81 6.75
CA ARG A 85 14.53 -4.15 6.39
C ARG A 85 14.92 -5.53 6.89
N ASP A 86 14.53 -5.88 8.11
CA ASP A 86 14.80 -7.20 8.69
C ASP A 86 14.10 -8.31 7.88
N ALA A 87 12.98 -7.98 7.22
CA ALA A 87 12.27 -8.90 6.35
C ALA A 87 12.79 -8.90 4.90
N GLY A 88 13.86 -8.17 4.62
CA GLY A 88 14.49 -8.14 3.30
C GLY A 88 14.00 -7.06 2.36
N VAL A 89 13.19 -6.12 2.84
CA VAL A 89 12.70 -5.01 2.00
C VAL A 89 13.74 -3.90 1.98
N SER A 90 14.04 -3.38 0.79
CA SER A 90 14.92 -2.22 0.64
C SER A 90 14.13 -0.96 0.96
N VAL A 91 14.43 -0.34 2.10
CA VAL A 91 13.76 0.87 2.56
C VAL A 91 14.73 2.04 2.48
N GLU A 92 14.31 3.15 1.89
CA GLU A 92 15.12 4.35 1.80
C GLU A 92 15.42 4.93 3.18
N ASP A 93 16.44 5.78 3.27
CA ASP A 93 16.75 6.47 4.51
C ASP A 93 15.59 7.38 4.91
N ILE A 94 15.32 7.45 6.21
CA ILE A 94 14.25 8.30 6.74
C ILE A 94 14.66 9.77 6.58
N TYR A 95 13.80 10.53 5.93
CA TYR A 95 13.95 11.97 5.74
C TYR A 95 13.10 12.69 6.78
N THR A 96 13.73 13.59 7.53
CA THR A 96 13.05 14.33 8.60
C THR A 96 12.84 15.78 8.15
N THR A 97 11.61 16.25 8.32
CA THR A 97 11.21 17.64 8.11
C THR A 97 10.76 18.24 9.45
N PRO A 98 10.50 19.56 9.51
CA PRO A 98 9.98 20.15 10.75
C PRO A 98 8.62 19.59 11.20
N VAL A 99 7.86 18.93 10.31
CA VAL A 99 6.49 18.52 10.61
C VAL A 99 6.26 17.03 10.47
N CYS A 100 7.23 16.26 9.94
CA CYS A 100 7.05 14.83 9.71
C CYS A 100 8.37 14.11 9.47
N LYS A 101 8.28 12.79 9.45
CA LYS A 101 9.33 11.90 8.94
C LYS A 101 8.74 11.06 7.83
N VAL A 102 9.50 10.82 6.76
CA VAL A 102 9.04 10.03 5.62
C VAL A 102 10.12 9.09 5.15
N THR A 103 9.70 7.94 4.64
CA THR A 103 10.56 7.03 3.89
C THR A 103 9.71 6.28 2.89
N SER A 104 10.34 5.53 2.01
CA SER A 104 9.58 4.77 1.02
C SER A 104 10.31 3.50 0.62
N PHE A 105 9.55 2.61 0.02
CA PHE A 105 10.02 1.33 -0.53
C PHE A 105 9.06 0.93 -1.63
N ASP A 106 9.43 -0.10 -2.37
CA ASP A 106 8.56 -0.62 -3.43
C ASP A 106 7.83 -1.87 -2.93
N ASP A 107 6.58 -2.04 -3.37
CA ASP A 107 5.89 -3.31 -3.20
C ASP A 107 6.43 -4.32 -4.23
N PRO A 108 5.98 -5.60 -4.21
CA PRO A 108 6.54 -6.60 -5.13
C PRO A 108 6.34 -6.29 -6.60
N GLU A 109 5.41 -5.42 -6.94
CA GLU A 109 5.12 -5.07 -8.33
C GLU A 109 5.67 -3.71 -8.72
N GLY A 110 6.49 -3.10 -7.87
CA GLY A 110 7.13 -1.82 -8.16
C GLY A 110 6.28 -0.59 -7.85
N ASN A 111 5.15 -0.76 -7.17
CA ASN A 111 4.40 0.40 -6.70
C ASN A 111 5.14 1.02 -5.51
N LYS A 112 5.35 2.34 -5.55
CA LYS A 112 6.05 3.03 -4.47
C LYS A 112 5.10 3.22 -3.29
N VAL A 113 5.52 2.71 -2.13
CA VAL A 113 4.80 2.85 -0.87
C VAL A 113 5.56 3.83 0.01
N THR A 114 4.87 4.83 0.52
CA THR A 114 5.46 5.81 1.43
C THR A 114 4.94 5.57 2.85
N LEU A 115 5.84 5.64 3.81
CA LEU A 115 5.50 5.71 5.23
C LEU A 115 5.66 7.16 5.68
N HIS A 116 4.73 7.62 6.48
CA HIS A 116 4.70 8.99 6.97
C HIS A 116 4.39 8.99 8.45
N GLN A 117 5.15 9.75 9.22
CA GLN A 117 4.88 9.96 10.65
C GLN A 117 4.82 11.45 10.90
N SER A 118 3.63 11.93 11.25
CA SER A 118 3.47 13.34 11.65
C SER A 118 4.17 13.55 12.98
N THR A 119 4.91 14.67 13.10
CA THR A 119 5.56 15.07 14.34
C THR A 119 4.93 16.31 14.95
N ARG A 120 3.79 16.72 14.40
CA ARG A 120 3.01 17.84 14.93
C ARG A 120 2.07 17.41 16.02
#